data_fa0ed995eea34058aa6de1fa38a1c582
#
_entry.id   fa0ed995eea34058aa6de1fa38a1c582
#
_cell.length_a   1.000
_cell.length_b   1.000
_cell.length_c   1.000
_cell.angle_alpha   90.00
_cell.angle_beta   90.00
_cell.angle_gamma   90.00
#
_symmetry.space_group_name_H-M   'P 1'
#
loop_
_entity.id
_entity.type
_entity.pdbx_description
1 polymer ?
#
loop_
_entity_poly.entity_id
_entity_poly.type
_entity_poly.pdbx_seq_one_letter_code
_entity_poly.pdbx_strand_id
1 'polypeptide(L)'
;MTIEQVPDIPMFRKNTAAFIHDLPDGALSNVDGDGNYVRVQVLTNAGALNREKQLAVVRKFTDLVAAAAGDPSTTARTWVLLSEAIEGGWGLAGHANTNAELVDAARAQIAELQKAKGAGG
;
A
#
# COMPACT_ATOMS: atom_id res chain seq x y z
N MET A 1 8.62 -2.79 -4.95
CA MET A 1 7.62 -2.36 -3.92
C MET A 1 8.22 -2.53 -2.54
N THR A 2 7.97 -1.59 -1.65
CA THR A 2 8.55 -1.58 -0.30
C THR A 2 7.47 -1.76 0.75
N ILE A 3 7.70 -2.62 1.75
CA ILE A 3 6.79 -2.82 2.88
C ILE A 3 7.39 -2.11 4.10
N GLU A 4 7.36 -0.78 4.12
CA GLU A 4 7.99 -0.01 5.18
C GLU A 4 7.07 0.23 6.38
N GLN A 5 5.75 0.13 6.18
CA GLN A 5 4.77 0.49 7.20
C GLN A 5 4.21 -0.71 7.98
N VAL A 6 4.60 -1.92 7.60
CA VAL A 6 4.18 -3.18 8.22
C VAL A 6 5.39 -4.10 8.38
N PRO A 7 5.32 -5.12 9.25
CA PRO A 7 6.40 -6.10 9.36
C PRO A 7 6.71 -6.78 8.03
N ASP A 8 7.99 -6.98 7.73
CA ASP A 8 8.43 -7.67 6.52
C ASP A 8 8.36 -9.19 6.71
N ILE A 9 7.16 -9.73 6.61
CA ILE A 9 6.88 -11.16 6.75
C ILE A 9 6.19 -11.67 5.49
N PRO A 10 6.28 -12.99 5.18
CA PRO A 10 5.71 -13.54 3.96
C PRO A 10 4.23 -13.25 3.75
N MET A 11 3.43 -13.26 4.81
CA MET A 11 2.01 -12.94 4.74
C MET A 11 1.75 -11.55 4.12
N PHE A 12 2.48 -10.53 4.55
CA PHE A 12 2.32 -9.19 4.00
C PHE A 12 2.96 -9.05 2.63
N ARG A 13 4.12 -9.65 2.41
CA ARG A 13 4.79 -9.60 1.11
C ARG A 13 3.94 -10.22 0.01
N LYS A 14 3.32 -11.36 0.27
CA LYS A 14 2.49 -12.08 -0.71
C LYS A 14 1.15 -11.39 -0.97
N ASN A 15 0.68 -10.58 -0.03
CA ASN A 15 -0.63 -9.94 -0.11
C ASN A 15 -0.52 -8.41 -0.28
N THR A 16 0.65 -7.92 -0.67
CA THR A 16 0.86 -6.53 -1.06
C THR A 16 1.23 -6.50 -2.53
N ALA A 17 0.38 -5.89 -3.33
CA ALA A 17 0.54 -5.88 -4.78
C ALA A 17 0.25 -4.49 -5.35
N ALA A 18 0.76 -4.24 -6.54
CA ALA A 18 0.45 -3.02 -7.27
C ALA A 18 -0.11 -3.37 -8.65
N PHE A 19 -1.12 -2.62 -9.06
CA PHE A 19 -1.66 -2.65 -10.41
C PHE A 19 -1.24 -1.36 -11.10
N ILE A 20 -0.61 -1.48 -12.28
CA ILE A 20 -0.18 -0.32 -13.05
C ILE A 20 -1.12 -0.20 -14.25
N HIS A 21 -1.78 0.97 -14.33
CA HIS A 21 -2.68 1.30 -15.43
C HIS A 21 -2.04 2.41 -16.25
N ASP A 22 -1.51 2.05 -17.41
CA ASP A 22 -0.97 3.01 -18.37
C ASP A 22 -2.13 3.54 -19.20
N LEU A 23 -2.55 4.77 -18.90
CA LEU A 23 -3.73 5.36 -19.52
C LEU A 23 -3.38 5.93 -20.90
N PRO A 24 -4.24 5.69 -21.92
CA PRO A 24 -4.06 6.35 -23.21
C PRO A 24 -4.31 7.86 -23.11
N ASP A 25 -3.81 8.60 -24.07
CA ASP A 25 -4.00 10.05 -24.16
C ASP A 25 -5.49 10.39 -24.06
N GLY A 26 -5.81 11.36 -23.21
CA GLY A 26 -7.19 11.81 -23.00
C GLY A 26 -8.03 10.96 -22.05
N ALA A 27 -7.48 9.87 -21.51
CA ALA A 27 -8.22 9.03 -20.55
C ALA A 27 -8.28 9.65 -19.15
N LEU A 28 -7.39 10.60 -18.85
CA LEU A 28 -7.40 11.36 -17.60
C LEU A 28 -7.38 12.85 -17.95
N SER A 29 -8.29 13.60 -17.36
CA SER A 29 -8.33 15.05 -17.51
C SER A 29 -8.92 15.67 -16.25
N ASN A 30 -8.30 16.73 -15.75
CA ASN A 30 -8.93 17.55 -14.74
C ASN A 30 -9.93 18.52 -15.39
N VAL A 31 -10.57 19.37 -14.60
CA VAL A 31 -11.58 20.34 -15.08
C VAL A 31 -10.99 21.34 -16.07
N ASP A 32 -9.71 21.66 -15.93
CA ASP A 32 -9.01 22.59 -16.83
C ASP A 32 -8.48 21.92 -18.10
N GLY A 33 -8.65 20.61 -18.25
CA GLY A 33 -8.21 19.86 -19.42
C GLY A 33 -6.78 19.31 -19.33
N ASP A 34 -6.14 19.41 -18.15
CA ASP A 34 -4.80 18.86 -17.96
C ASP A 34 -4.86 17.35 -17.79
N GLY A 35 -4.10 16.62 -18.60
CA GLY A 35 -4.05 15.16 -18.57
C GLY A 35 -2.75 14.56 -18.04
N ASN A 36 -1.84 15.39 -17.54
CA ASN A 36 -0.51 14.97 -17.10
C ASN A 36 -0.39 14.69 -15.59
N TYR A 37 -1.50 14.30 -14.98
CA TYR A 37 -1.54 13.93 -13.57
C TYR A 37 -1.28 12.43 -13.39
N VAL A 38 -0.79 12.07 -12.22
CA VAL A 38 -0.62 10.67 -11.80
C VAL A 38 -1.50 10.42 -10.58
N ARG A 39 -2.25 9.33 -10.59
CA ARG A 39 -3.06 8.91 -9.46
C ARG A 39 -2.52 7.59 -8.91
N VAL A 40 -2.15 7.60 -7.64
CA VAL A 40 -1.81 6.41 -6.87
C VAL A 40 -2.93 6.18 -5.88
N GLN A 41 -3.61 5.04 -5.97
CA GLN A 41 -4.64 4.67 -5.03
C GLN A 41 -4.15 3.53 -4.15
N VAL A 42 -4.20 3.72 -2.84
CA VAL A 42 -3.72 2.75 -1.85
C VAL A 42 -4.91 2.25 -1.05
N LEU A 43 -5.16 0.95 -1.09
CA LEU A 43 -6.19 0.31 -0.29
C LEU A 43 -5.53 -0.53 0.80
N THR A 44 -5.90 -0.29 2.05
CA THR A 44 -5.42 -1.05 3.19
C THR A 44 -6.58 -1.67 3.95
N ASN A 45 -6.28 -2.58 4.88
CA ASN A 45 -7.26 -3.00 5.86
C ASN A 45 -7.56 -1.88 6.86
N ALA A 46 -8.71 -1.96 7.53
CA ALA A 46 -9.16 -0.94 8.47
C ALA A 46 -8.13 -0.72 9.59
N GLY A 47 -7.81 0.55 9.84
CA GLY A 47 -6.91 0.96 10.91
C GLY A 47 -5.42 0.65 10.68
N ALA A 48 -5.03 0.23 9.47
CA ALA A 48 -3.64 -0.11 9.18
C ALA A 48 -2.70 1.09 9.27
N LEU A 49 -3.17 2.28 8.91
CA LEU A 49 -2.37 3.48 8.86
C LEU A 49 -2.88 4.53 9.85
N ASN A 50 -2.06 4.85 10.85
CA ASN A 50 -2.29 6.02 11.69
C ASN A 50 -1.87 7.30 10.95
N ARG A 51 -2.02 8.46 11.56
CA ARG A 51 -1.70 9.74 10.89
C ARG A 51 -0.25 9.83 10.46
N GLU A 52 0.69 9.39 11.28
CA GLU A 52 2.11 9.38 10.95
C GLU A 52 2.39 8.50 9.72
N LYS A 53 1.81 7.31 9.69
CA LYS A 53 1.94 6.40 8.55
C LYS A 53 1.29 6.93 7.30
N GLN A 54 0.13 7.58 7.41
CA GLN A 54 -0.54 8.23 6.28
C GLN A 54 0.38 9.27 5.62
N LEU A 55 0.96 10.13 6.43
CA LEU A 55 1.89 11.16 5.94
C LEU A 55 3.11 10.53 5.25
N ALA A 56 3.67 9.47 5.85
CA ALA A 56 4.83 8.79 5.31
C ALA A 56 4.53 8.09 3.97
N VAL A 57 3.40 7.40 3.88
CA VAL A 57 2.99 6.68 2.66
C VAL A 57 2.76 7.66 1.51
N VAL A 58 2.06 8.75 1.75
CA VAL A 58 1.79 9.76 0.71
C VAL A 58 3.10 10.38 0.23
N ARG A 59 4.00 10.73 1.14
CA ARG A 59 5.32 11.28 0.78
C ARG A 59 6.12 10.28 -0.04
N LYS A 60 6.21 9.03 0.43
CA LYS A 60 7.02 8.01 -0.23
C LYS A 60 6.54 7.72 -1.65
N PHE A 61 5.24 7.53 -1.85
CA PHE A 61 4.71 7.28 -3.19
C PHE A 61 4.88 8.48 -4.11
N THR A 62 4.72 9.70 -3.59
CA THR A 62 4.94 10.91 -4.38
C THR A 62 6.40 10.99 -4.85
N ASP A 63 7.35 10.72 -3.96
CA ASP A 63 8.77 10.73 -4.31
C ASP A 63 9.12 9.63 -5.31
N LEU A 64 8.53 8.45 -5.17
CA LEU A 64 8.74 7.34 -6.11
C LEU A 64 8.23 7.69 -7.51
N VAL A 65 7.06 8.32 -7.61
CA VAL A 65 6.49 8.76 -8.89
C VAL A 65 7.39 9.80 -9.54
N ALA A 66 7.83 10.80 -8.80
CA ALA A 66 8.71 11.85 -9.32
C ALA A 66 10.04 11.27 -9.81
N ALA A 67 10.62 10.33 -9.07
CA ALA A 67 11.85 9.64 -9.45
C ALA A 67 11.66 8.82 -10.74
N ALA A 68 10.57 8.07 -10.82
CA ALA A 68 10.26 7.25 -12.00
C ALA A 68 10.01 8.11 -13.23
N ALA A 69 9.37 9.27 -13.08
CA ALA A 69 9.14 10.22 -14.16
C ALA A 69 10.40 10.99 -14.57
N GLY A 70 11.42 11.03 -13.71
CA GLY A 70 12.62 11.84 -13.94
C GLY A 70 12.33 13.33 -13.94
N ASP A 71 11.26 13.76 -13.28
CA ASP A 71 10.79 15.15 -13.30
C ASP A 71 10.24 15.52 -11.91
N PRO A 72 10.99 16.35 -11.15
CA PRO A 72 10.54 16.79 -9.83
C PRO A 72 9.21 17.55 -9.83
N SER A 73 8.86 18.20 -10.94
CA SER A 73 7.59 18.93 -11.06
C SER A 73 6.37 18.02 -11.02
N THR A 74 6.55 16.70 -11.25
CA THR A 74 5.50 15.70 -11.16
C THR A 74 4.91 15.64 -9.75
N THR A 75 5.68 16.01 -8.73
CA THR A 75 5.22 16.06 -7.34
C THR A 75 3.93 16.87 -7.18
N ALA A 76 3.83 18.01 -7.85
CA ALA A 76 2.63 18.86 -7.81
C ALA A 76 1.43 18.29 -8.58
N ARG A 77 1.66 17.27 -9.40
CA ARG A 77 0.66 16.63 -10.25
C ARG A 77 0.39 15.17 -9.87
N THR A 78 0.72 14.80 -8.64
CA THR A 78 0.54 13.43 -8.15
C THR A 78 -0.47 13.43 -7.01
N TRP A 79 -1.52 12.64 -7.19
CA TRP A 79 -2.48 12.35 -6.12
C TRP A 79 -2.15 10.98 -5.53
N VAL A 80 -1.97 10.92 -4.23
CA VAL A 80 -1.90 9.66 -3.50
C VAL A 80 -3.11 9.59 -2.59
N LEU A 81 -4.06 8.74 -2.96
CA LEU A 81 -5.35 8.66 -2.29
C LEU A 81 -5.40 7.38 -1.46
N LEU A 82 -5.60 7.55 -0.16
CA LEU A 82 -5.65 6.44 0.78
C LEU A 82 -7.10 6.05 1.04
N SER A 83 -7.37 4.76 0.98
CA SER A 83 -8.67 4.21 1.32
C SER A 83 -8.49 2.96 2.17
N GLU A 84 -9.53 2.59 2.91
CA GLU A 84 -9.54 1.41 3.76
C GLU A 84 -10.71 0.52 3.40
N ALA A 85 -10.49 -0.80 3.43
CA ALA A 85 -11.60 -1.73 3.48
C ALA A 85 -12.32 -1.54 4.82
N ILE A 86 -13.64 -1.74 4.83
CA ILE A 86 -14.39 -1.67 6.09
C ILE A 86 -13.88 -2.74 7.07
N GLU A 87 -14.07 -2.50 8.37
CA GLU A 87 -13.73 -3.51 9.37
C GLU A 87 -14.51 -4.80 9.10
N GLY A 88 -13.81 -5.93 9.07
CA GLY A 88 -14.38 -7.20 8.67
C GLY A 88 -14.50 -7.41 7.17
N GLY A 89 -13.99 -6.49 6.37
CA GLY A 89 -14.12 -6.51 4.91
C GLY A 89 -12.85 -6.88 4.14
N TRP A 90 -11.79 -7.34 4.82
CA TRP A 90 -10.59 -7.78 4.12
C TRP A 90 -10.70 -9.24 3.69
N GLY A 91 -11.18 -9.44 2.48
CA GLY A 91 -11.39 -10.79 1.91
C GLY A 91 -10.08 -11.43 1.45
N LEU A 92 -9.69 -12.52 2.09
CA LEU A 92 -8.50 -13.28 1.73
C LEU A 92 -8.81 -14.76 1.94
N ALA A 93 -8.51 -15.58 0.94
CA ALA A 93 -8.74 -17.02 0.97
C ALA A 93 -10.20 -17.41 1.32
N GLY A 94 -11.16 -16.61 0.88
CA GLY A 94 -12.58 -16.86 1.09
C GLY A 94 -13.11 -16.41 2.44
N HIS A 95 -12.29 -15.77 3.28
CA HIS A 95 -12.70 -15.28 4.59
C HIS A 95 -12.67 -13.76 4.66
N ALA A 96 -13.72 -13.15 5.17
CA ALA A 96 -13.81 -11.70 5.39
C ALA A 96 -13.17 -11.37 6.75
N ASN A 97 -11.88 -11.03 6.72
CA ASN A 97 -11.09 -10.83 7.93
C ASN A 97 -11.38 -9.50 8.62
N THR A 98 -11.47 -9.56 9.94
CA THR A 98 -11.38 -8.38 10.78
C THR A 98 -9.91 -7.96 10.93
N ASN A 99 -9.69 -6.73 11.38
CA ASN A 99 -8.34 -6.28 11.68
C ASN A 99 -7.67 -7.14 12.77
N ALA A 100 -8.43 -7.53 13.78
CA ALA A 100 -7.93 -8.41 14.86
C ALA A 100 -7.45 -9.75 14.31
N GLU A 101 -8.20 -10.35 13.39
CA GLU A 101 -7.81 -11.62 12.77
C GLU A 101 -6.52 -11.48 11.96
N LEU A 102 -6.34 -10.38 11.25
CA LEU A 102 -5.11 -10.10 10.49
C LEU A 102 -3.92 -9.91 11.43
N VAL A 103 -4.11 -9.18 12.52
CA VAL A 103 -3.06 -8.97 13.53
C VAL A 103 -2.66 -10.29 14.18
N ASP A 104 -3.63 -11.14 14.55
CA ASP A 104 -3.37 -12.44 15.14
C ASP A 104 -2.63 -13.37 14.18
N ALA A 105 -3.01 -13.38 12.91
CA ALA A 105 -2.32 -14.16 11.89
C ALA A 105 -0.87 -13.68 11.69
N ALA A 106 -0.65 -12.38 11.69
CA ALA A 106 0.69 -11.80 11.56
C ALA A 106 1.57 -12.17 12.77
N ARG A 107 1.03 -12.07 13.98
CA ARG A 107 1.74 -12.46 15.20
C ARG A 107 2.10 -13.93 15.21
N ALA A 108 1.18 -14.80 14.78
CA ALA A 108 1.44 -16.24 14.66
C ALA A 108 2.58 -16.52 13.68
N GLN A 109 2.60 -15.86 12.55
CA GLN A 109 3.67 -16.03 11.55
C GLN A 109 5.02 -15.53 12.07
N ILE A 110 5.05 -14.39 12.75
CA ILE A 110 6.27 -13.87 13.38
C ILE A 110 6.81 -14.86 14.40
N ALA A 111 5.95 -15.44 15.24
CA ALA A 111 6.35 -16.45 16.22
C ALA A 111 6.94 -17.69 15.55
N GLU A 112 6.36 -18.17 14.46
CA GLU A 112 6.88 -19.30 13.69
C GLU A 112 8.26 -18.99 13.10
N LEU A 113 8.46 -17.79 12.53
CA LEU A 113 9.74 -17.38 11.98
C LEU A 113 10.82 -17.27 13.05
N GLN A 114 10.47 -16.80 14.25
CA GLN A 114 11.39 -16.73 15.39
C GLN A 114 11.77 -18.12 15.89
N LYS A 115 10.82 -19.06 15.93
CA LYS A 115 11.09 -20.46 16.27
C LYS A 115 12.05 -21.09 15.28
N ALA A 116 11.84 -20.89 13.98
CA ALA A 116 12.72 -21.42 12.95
C ALA A 116 14.15 -20.91 13.09
N LYS A 117 14.31 -19.62 13.42
CA LYS A 117 15.63 -19.02 13.68
C LYS A 117 16.27 -19.60 14.95
N GLY A 118 15.49 -19.80 16.01
CA GLY A 118 15.99 -20.40 17.25
C GLY A 118 16.40 -21.86 17.09
N ALA A 119 15.67 -22.62 16.28
CA ALA A 119 15.97 -24.03 16.02
C ALA A 119 17.18 -24.20 15.09
N GLY A 120 17.47 -23.23 14.24
CA GLY A 120 18.60 -23.25 13.31
C GLY A 120 19.91 -22.73 13.89
N GLY A 121 19.84 -22.24 15.11
CA GLY A 121 21.02 -21.74 15.84
C GLY A 121 21.61 -22.78 16.76
#